data_73a4457ede1fbf67bfe119ac9d237aac
#
_entry.id   73a4457ede1fbf67bfe119ac9d237aac
#
_cell.length_a   1.000
_cell.length_b   1.000
_cell.length_c   1.000
_cell.angle_alpha   90.00
_cell.angle_beta   90.00
_cell.angle_gamma   90.00
#
_symmetry.space_group_name_H-M   'P 1'
#
loop_
_entity.id
_entity.type
_entity.pdbx_description
1 polymer ?
#
loop_
_entity_poly.entity_id
_entity_poly.type
_entity_poly.pdbx_seq_one_letter_code
_entity_poly.pdbx_strand_id
1 'polypeptide(L)'
;MAKKKQKTIEELRQEFDKKRKEQDRLKQEQKEITAQINALEKEEERSDFEKIGRLYYEMRKRDNNELDRKELLSSMNQKVHGNEGSRN
;
A
#
# COMPACT_ATOMS: atom_id res chain seq x y z
N MET A 1 -36.47 41.03 23.74
CA MET A 1 -35.62 39.85 23.61
C MET A 1 -35.89 39.06 22.35
N ALA A 2 -34.93 38.98 21.51
CA ALA A 2 -35.11 38.20 20.28
C ALA A 2 -35.05 36.72 20.66
N LYS A 3 -36.13 36.03 20.49
CA LYS A 3 -36.12 34.57 20.65
C LYS A 3 -35.36 33.96 19.49
N LYS A 4 -34.45 33.05 19.79
CA LYS A 4 -33.82 32.28 18.74
C LYS A 4 -34.90 31.56 17.95
N LYS A 5 -34.89 31.78 16.66
CA LYS A 5 -35.80 31.10 15.78
C LYS A 5 -35.47 29.62 15.79
N GLN A 6 -36.40 28.80 16.27
CA GLN A 6 -36.19 27.35 16.24
C GLN A 6 -36.42 26.84 14.83
N LYS A 7 -35.54 25.96 14.41
CA LYS A 7 -35.71 25.30 13.11
C LYS A 7 -36.83 24.28 13.17
N THR A 8 -37.51 24.15 12.09
CA THR A 8 -38.57 23.13 11.96
C THR A 8 -37.94 21.74 11.90
N ILE A 9 -38.73 20.71 12.12
CA ILE A 9 -38.29 19.32 12.00
C ILE A 9 -37.76 19.05 10.59
N GLU A 10 -38.46 19.60 9.59
CA GLU A 10 -38.02 19.44 8.19
C GLU A 10 -36.64 20.05 7.93
N GLU A 11 -36.43 21.26 8.46
CA GLU A 11 -35.12 21.93 8.31
C GLU A 11 -34.03 21.13 8.98
N LEU A 12 -34.28 20.61 10.16
CA LEU A 12 -33.32 19.78 10.89
C LEU A 12 -33.01 18.49 10.15
N ARG A 13 -34.03 17.87 9.57
CA ARG A 13 -33.83 16.66 8.76
C ARG A 13 -33.00 16.95 7.52
N GLN A 14 -33.25 18.08 6.87
CA GLN A 14 -32.47 18.49 5.71
C GLN A 14 -31.00 18.72 6.08
N GLU A 15 -30.75 19.37 7.21
CA GLU A 15 -29.38 19.57 7.69
C GLU A 15 -28.71 18.25 8.02
N PHE A 16 -29.43 17.35 8.66
CA PHE A 16 -28.91 16.02 8.99
C PHE A 16 -28.53 15.27 7.72
N ASP A 17 -29.40 15.29 6.73
CA ASP A 17 -29.13 14.62 5.46
C ASP A 17 -27.94 15.20 4.73
N LYS A 18 -27.82 16.53 4.73
CA LYS A 18 -26.67 17.21 4.13
C LYS A 18 -25.36 16.78 4.80
N LYS A 19 -25.33 16.80 6.13
CA LYS A 19 -24.15 16.42 6.89
C LYS A 19 -23.80 14.95 6.69
N ARG A 20 -24.80 14.11 6.62
CA ARG A 20 -24.60 12.69 6.36
C ARG A 20 -23.97 12.44 5.00
N LYS A 21 -24.48 13.12 3.97
CA LYS A 21 -23.90 13.03 2.62
C LYS A 21 -22.47 13.52 2.59
N GLU A 22 -22.19 14.60 3.30
CA GLU A 22 -20.85 15.15 3.40
C GLU A 22 -19.90 14.19 4.10
N GLN A 23 -20.35 13.55 5.19
CA GLN A 23 -19.56 12.53 5.88
C GLN A 23 -19.28 11.34 4.99
N ASP A 24 -20.26 10.88 4.23
CA ASP A 24 -20.10 9.76 3.31
C ASP A 24 -19.09 10.10 2.23
N ARG A 25 -19.14 11.33 1.71
CA ARG A 25 -18.17 11.81 0.72
C ARG A 25 -16.75 11.83 1.30
N LEU A 26 -16.61 12.34 2.53
CA LEU A 26 -15.30 12.40 3.19
C LEU A 26 -14.74 11.01 3.46
N LYS A 27 -15.58 10.06 3.84
CA LYS A 27 -15.18 8.67 4.03
C LYS A 27 -14.68 8.07 2.72
N GLN A 28 -15.37 8.35 1.64
CA GLN A 28 -14.99 7.87 0.31
C GLN A 28 -13.64 8.44 -0.09
N GLU A 29 -13.45 9.74 0.11
CA GLU A 29 -12.19 10.41 -0.17
C GLU A 29 -11.04 9.82 0.65
N GLN A 30 -11.28 9.53 1.93
CA GLN A 30 -10.28 8.90 2.80
C GLN A 30 -9.89 7.51 2.29
N LYS A 31 -10.86 6.74 1.83
CA LYS A 31 -10.57 5.42 1.25
C LYS A 31 -9.71 5.53 0.01
N GLU A 32 -10.01 6.49 -0.85
CA GLU A 32 -9.23 6.72 -2.07
C GLU A 32 -7.80 7.14 -1.75
N ILE A 33 -7.63 8.04 -0.79
CA ILE A 33 -6.32 8.49 -0.36
C ILE A 33 -5.53 7.33 0.24
N THR A 34 -6.16 6.54 1.09
CA THR A 34 -5.52 5.36 1.70
C THR A 34 -5.07 4.38 0.63
N ALA A 35 -5.93 4.14 -0.37
CA ALA A 35 -5.58 3.27 -1.48
C ALA A 35 -4.37 3.80 -2.27
N GLN A 36 -4.31 5.11 -2.49
CA GLN A 36 -3.19 5.74 -3.18
C GLN A 36 -1.90 5.62 -2.36
N ILE A 37 -1.98 5.87 -1.06
CA ILE A 37 -0.83 5.73 -0.17
C ILE A 37 -0.29 4.29 -0.21
N ASN A 38 -1.19 3.31 -0.10
CA ASN A 38 -0.79 1.90 -0.12
C ASN A 38 -0.15 1.52 -1.46
N ALA A 39 -0.68 2.04 -2.56
CA ALA A 39 -0.12 1.77 -3.88
C ALA A 39 1.28 2.36 -4.03
N LEU A 40 1.47 3.60 -3.56
CA LEU A 40 2.77 4.26 -3.61
C LEU A 40 3.79 3.59 -2.71
N GLU A 41 3.38 3.17 -1.52
CA GLU A 41 4.26 2.43 -0.60
C GLU A 41 4.72 1.12 -1.20
N LYS A 42 3.83 0.38 -1.83
CA LYS A 42 4.17 -0.89 -2.50
C LYS A 42 5.14 -0.66 -3.66
N GLU A 43 4.93 0.39 -4.42
CA GLU A 43 5.80 0.72 -5.54
C GLU A 43 7.18 1.12 -5.05
N GLU A 44 7.26 1.91 -3.99
CA GLU A 44 8.52 2.30 -3.36
C GLU A 44 9.26 1.07 -2.83
N GLU A 45 8.55 0.18 -2.15
CA GLU A 45 9.11 -1.07 -1.64
C GLU A 45 9.67 -1.92 -2.77
N ARG A 46 8.91 -2.06 -3.86
CA ARG A 46 9.34 -2.82 -5.02
C ARG A 46 10.60 -2.21 -5.63
N SER A 47 10.64 -0.88 -5.75
CA SER A 47 11.80 -0.16 -6.27
C SER A 47 13.02 -0.39 -5.39
N ASP A 48 12.84 -0.35 -4.08
CA ASP A 48 13.93 -0.60 -3.13
C ASP A 48 14.45 -2.03 -3.24
N PHE A 49 13.56 -3.00 -3.36
CA PHE A 49 13.96 -4.40 -3.55
C PHE A 49 14.70 -4.60 -4.87
N GLU A 50 14.30 -3.92 -5.92
CA GLU A 50 15.01 -3.98 -7.19
C GLU A 50 16.44 -3.43 -7.05
N LYS A 51 16.58 -2.32 -6.34
CA LYS A 51 17.90 -1.72 -6.09
C LYS A 51 18.77 -2.63 -5.24
N ILE A 52 18.21 -3.17 -4.17
CA ILE A 52 18.89 -4.12 -3.29
C ILE A 52 19.36 -5.34 -4.09
N GLY A 53 18.47 -5.89 -4.90
CA GLY A 53 18.80 -7.05 -5.73
C GLY A 53 19.91 -6.77 -6.72
N ARG A 54 19.88 -5.60 -7.34
CA ARG A 54 20.91 -5.18 -8.30
C ARG A 54 22.26 -5.02 -7.62
N LEU A 55 22.27 -4.34 -6.48
CA LEU A 55 23.49 -4.13 -5.71
C LEU A 55 24.05 -5.45 -5.19
N TYR A 56 23.18 -6.33 -4.71
CA TYR A 56 23.58 -7.66 -4.26
C TYR A 56 24.22 -8.46 -5.39
N TYR A 57 23.58 -8.44 -6.56
CA TYR A 57 24.12 -9.12 -7.74
C TYR A 57 25.49 -8.56 -8.13
N GLU A 58 25.65 -7.25 -8.12
CA GLU A 58 26.92 -6.61 -8.45
C GLU A 58 28.02 -7.01 -7.46
N MET A 59 27.68 -7.08 -6.18
CA MET A 59 28.63 -7.54 -5.16
C MET A 59 29.08 -8.97 -5.41
N ARG A 60 28.11 -9.86 -5.69
CA ARG A 60 28.41 -11.27 -5.95
C ARG A 60 29.20 -11.45 -7.24
N LYS A 61 28.87 -10.66 -8.25
CA LYS A 61 29.58 -10.69 -9.55
C LYS A 61 31.02 -10.26 -9.41
N ARG A 62 31.30 -9.33 -8.51
CA ARG A 62 32.66 -8.86 -8.22
C ARG A 62 33.54 -9.99 -7.69
N ASP A 63 32.94 -10.88 -6.88
CA ASP A 63 33.67 -12.03 -6.32
C ASP A 63 33.71 -13.21 -7.27
N ASN A 64 32.74 -13.32 -8.18
CA ASN A 64 32.64 -14.42 -9.12
C ASN A 64 32.21 -13.91 -10.49
N ASN A 65 33.16 -13.74 -11.39
CA ASN A 65 32.89 -13.22 -12.75
C ASN A 65 31.98 -14.12 -13.58
N GLU A 66 31.92 -15.40 -13.26
CA GLU A 66 31.12 -16.36 -14.00
C GLU A 66 29.69 -16.48 -13.46
N LEU A 67 29.35 -15.69 -12.47
CA LEU A 67 28.03 -15.72 -11.87
C LEU A 67 26.94 -15.40 -12.89
N ASP A 68 25.96 -16.28 -13.00
CA ASP A 68 24.81 -16.11 -13.85
C ASP A 68 23.62 -15.66 -13.02
N ARG A 69 22.92 -14.63 -13.50
CA ARG A 69 21.75 -14.09 -12.82
C ARG A 69 20.68 -15.15 -12.57
N LYS A 70 20.42 -15.98 -13.55
CA LYS A 70 19.37 -17.00 -13.47
C LYS A 70 19.72 -18.09 -12.46
N GLU A 71 20.99 -18.49 -12.42
CA GLU A 71 21.44 -19.47 -11.45
C GLU A 71 21.39 -18.93 -10.05
N LEU A 72 21.81 -17.67 -9.86
CA LEU A 72 21.74 -17.00 -8.57
C LEU A 72 20.28 -16.90 -8.10
N LEU A 73 19.40 -16.48 -8.98
CA LEU A 73 17.99 -16.36 -8.65
C LEU A 73 17.39 -17.71 -8.25
N SER A 74 17.70 -18.75 -9.02
CA SER A 74 17.23 -20.10 -8.73
C SER A 74 17.74 -20.59 -7.37
N SER A 75 19.03 -20.36 -7.09
CA SER A 75 19.65 -20.74 -5.84
C SER A 75 19.02 -20.02 -4.64
N MET A 76 18.80 -18.73 -4.77
CA MET A 76 18.15 -17.93 -3.73
C MET A 76 16.71 -18.37 -3.49
N ASN A 77 15.99 -18.64 -4.57
CA ASN A 77 14.63 -19.12 -4.51
C ASN A 77 14.54 -20.46 -3.77
N GLN A 78 15.46 -21.36 -4.05
CA GLN A 78 15.54 -22.63 -3.34
C GLN A 78 15.84 -22.44 -1.85
N LYS A 79 16.71 -21.52 -1.49
CA LYS A 79 17.04 -21.25 -0.09
C LYS A 79 15.85 -20.69 0.67
N VAL A 80 15.07 -19.84 0.04
CA VAL A 80 13.90 -19.20 0.67
C VAL A 80 12.70 -20.15 0.72
N HIS A 81 12.45 -20.86 -0.35
CA HIS A 81 11.24 -21.70 -0.48
C HIS A 81 11.49 -23.20 -0.37
N GLY A 82 12.73 -23.63 -0.47
CA GLY A 82 13.07 -25.05 -0.37
C GLY A 82 12.69 -25.68 0.95
N ASN A 83 12.80 -24.93 2.04
CA ASN A 83 12.45 -25.41 3.37
C ASN A 83 10.95 -25.65 3.52
N GLU A 84 10.14 -24.90 2.80
CA GLU A 84 8.69 -25.08 2.82
C GLU A 84 8.29 -26.41 2.16
N GLY A 85 8.96 -26.74 1.07
CA GLY A 85 8.72 -28.00 0.37
C GLY A 85 9.20 -29.21 1.12
N SER A 86 10.25 -29.08 1.91
CA SER A 86 10.84 -30.21 2.63
C SER A 86 10.13 -30.58 3.93
N ARG A 87 9.14 -29.80 4.34
CA ARG A 87 8.38 -30.07 5.56
C ARG A 87 7.24 -31.07 5.36
N ASN A 88 7.02 -31.48 4.19
CA ASN A 88 5.93 -32.43 3.89
C ASN A 88 6.27 -33.84 4.37
#